data_90b043ff8b48b4273844d5d735548ae0
#
_entry.id   90b043ff8b48b4273844d5d735548ae0
#
_cell.length_a   1.000
_cell.length_b   1.000
_cell.length_c   1.000
_cell.angle_alpha   90.00
_cell.angle_beta   90.00
_cell.angle_gamma   90.00
#
_symmetry.space_group_name_H-M   'P 1'
#
loop_
_entity.id
_entity.type
_entity.pdbx_description
1 polymer ?
#
loop_
_entity_poly.entity_id
_entity_poly.type
_entity_poly.pdbx_seq_one_letter_code
_entity_poly.pdbx_strand_id
1 'polypeptide(L)'
;MKMDSEKIKTTNKAGTILINMNSKKICLINRIDGKGYEFPKGHVEGDETLQQCALRETKEETMRDCHLFEDKPIGVVQYTNEGDGHVYLYYYIAIDDGKTNDKIRDEDKEQYEWFDVDDVRGKLTFQNTIDLWDTNIERIKEILK
;
A
#
# COMPACT_ATOMS: atom_id res chain seq x y z
N MET A 1 23.61 -29.58 11.00
CA MET A 1 23.24 -28.41 11.78
C MET A 1 21.94 -27.83 11.28
N LYS A 2 21.02 -27.61 12.17
CA LYS A 2 19.77 -27.03 11.73
C LYS A 2 19.92 -25.54 11.50
N MET A 3 19.13 -25.00 10.56
CA MET A 3 19.04 -23.59 10.34
C MET A 3 18.41 -22.95 11.59
N ASP A 4 19.02 -21.94 12.06
CA ASP A 4 18.56 -21.24 13.23
C ASP A 4 17.49 -20.23 12.85
N SER A 5 16.25 -20.47 13.27
CA SER A 5 15.13 -19.58 12.95
C SER A 5 15.34 -18.17 13.52
N GLU A 6 16.19 -18.02 14.53
CA GLU A 6 16.52 -16.73 15.10
C GLU A 6 17.26 -15.82 14.13
N LYS A 7 17.85 -16.42 13.08
CA LYS A 7 18.56 -15.67 12.06
C LYS A 7 17.68 -15.23 10.92
N ILE A 8 16.41 -15.60 10.94
CA ILE A 8 15.49 -15.14 9.89
C ILE A 8 15.25 -13.65 10.09
N LYS A 9 15.57 -12.91 9.04
CA LYS A 9 15.39 -11.47 9.02
C LYS A 9 13.93 -11.10 9.20
N THR A 10 13.67 -10.01 9.89
CA THR A 10 12.36 -9.38 10.00
C THR A 10 12.40 -8.03 9.30
N THR A 11 11.44 -7.78 8.45
CA THR A 11 11.36 -6.54 7.68
C THR A 11 10.00 -5.89 7.88
N ASN A 12 10.00 -4.60 8.16
CA ASN A 12 8.78 -3.82 8.24
C ASN A 12 8.59 -3.01 6.96
N LYS A 13 7.36 -3.01 6.49
CA LYS A 13 6.91 -2.20 5.36
C LYS A 13 5.65 -1.47 5.75
N ALA A 14 5.36 -0.38 5.06
CA ALA A 14 4.12 0.35 5.26
C ALA A 14 3.60 0.89 3.94
N GLY A 15 2.30 1.03 3.86
CA GLY A 15 1.65 1.54 2.68
C GLY A 15 0.28 2.11 3.01
N THR A 16 -0.44 2.50 1.97
CA THR A 16 -1.74 3.14 2.14
C THR A 16 -2.81 2.51 1.27
N ILE A 17 -4.03 2.55 1.77
CA ILE A 17 -5.23 2.51 0.94
C ILE A 17 -5.54 3.97 0.68
N LEU A 18 -5.18 4.44 -0.51
CA LEU A 18 -5.28 5.86 -0.88
C LEU A 18 -6.63 6.14 -1.50
N ILE A 19 -7.38 7.04 -0.89
CA ILE A 19 -8.75 7.38 -1.26
C ILE A 19 -8.80 8.79 -1.82
N ASN A 20 -9.44 8.96 -2.97
CA ASN A 20 -9.80 10.29 -3.46
C ASN A 20 -11.27 10.56 -3.12
N MET A 21 -11.50 11.55 -2.26
CA MET A 21 -12.85 11.85 -1.76
C MET A 21 -13.76 12.50 -2.82
N ASN A 22 -13.19 13.14 -3.82
CA ASN A 22 -13.99 13.76 -4.88
C ASN A 22 -14.53 12.73 -5.87
N SER A 23 -13.66 11.83 -6.32
CA SER A 23 -14.04 10.79 -7.28
C SER A 23 -14.63 9.54 -6.62
N LYS A 24 -14.44 9.40 -5.31
CA LYS A 24 -14.83 8.22 -4.54
C LYS A 24 -14.11 6.96 -5.02
N LYS A 25 -12.84 7.11 -5.42
CA LYS A 25 -12.05 6.02 -5.98
C LYS A 25 -10.84 5.69 -5.12
N ILE A 26 -10.34 4.48 -5.31
CA ILE A 26 -9.20 3.91 -4.60
C ILE A 26 -8.04 3.77 -5.58
N CYS A 27 -6.83 4.13 -5.13
CA CYS A 27 -5.63 4.04 -5.94
C CYS A 27 -4.96 2.68 -5.81
N LEU A 28 -4.66 2.06 -6.94
CA LEU A 28 -3.86 0.85 -6.98
C LEU A 28 -2.66 1.06 -7.89
N ILE A 29 -1.60 0.32 -7.62
CA ILE A 29 -0.38 0.31 -8.41
C ILE A 29 -0.43 -0.89 -9.35
N ASN A 30 -0.29 -0.62 -10.65
CA ASN A 30 -0.17 -1.67 -11.66
C ASN A 30 1.28 -2.15 -11.65
N ARG A 31 1.49 -3.39 -11.30
CA ARG A 31 2.84 -3.95 -11.19
C ARG A 31 3.51 -4.02 -12.55
N ILE A 32 4.77 -3.60 -12.59
CA ILE A 32 5.57 -3.60 -13.81
C ILE A 32 5.80 -5.01 -14.37
N ASP A 33 5.76 -6.03 -13.50
CA ASP A 33 5.91 -7.42 -13.93
C ASP A 33 4.65 -8.03 -14.56
N GLY A 34 3.59 -7.23 -14.70
CA GLY A 34 2.33 -7.68 -15.27
C GLY A 34 1.53 -8.62 -14.40
N LYS A 35 1.89 -8.79 -13.13
CA LYS A 35 1.23 -9.73 -12.23
C LYS A 35 0.02 -9.17 -11.49
N GLY A 36 -0.48 -8.02 -11.91
CA GLY A 36 -1.68 -7.43 -11.36
C GLY A 36 -1.44 -6.17 -10.54
N TYR A 37 -2.33 -5.89 -9.62
CA TYR A 37 -2.34 -4.64 -8.87
C TYR A 37 -2.14 -4.85 -7.39
N GLU A 38 -1.60 -3.82 -6.73
CA GLU A 38 -1.46 -3.79 -5.28
C GLU A 38 -1.60 -2.35 -4.77
N PHE A 39 -1.72 -2.19 -3.46
CA PHE A 39 -1.70 -0.86 -2.86
C PHE A 39 -0.27 -0.32 -2.82
N PRO A 40 -0.09 1.01 -2.88
CA PRO A 40 1.23 1.60 -2.74
C PRO A 40 1.85 1.26 -1.38
N LYS A 41 3.12 0.85 -1.38
CA LYS A 41 3.82 0.42 -0.17
C LYS A 41 5.31 0.27 -0.43
N GLY A 42 6.07 0.14 0.63
CA GLY A 42 7.49 -0.15 0.54
C GLY A 42 8.16 -0.29 1.89
N HIS A 43 9.47 -0.44 1.87
CA HIS A 43 10.30 -0.69 3.03
C HIS A 43 10.42 0.54 3.93
N VAL A 44 10.39 0.31 5.24
CA VAL A 44 10.76 1.35 6.21
C VAL A 44 12.25 1.63 6.08
N GLU A 45 12.62 2.89 6.02
CA GLU A 45 14.01 3.33 5.90
C GLU A 45 14.48 4.04 7.17
N GLY A 46 15.68 3.65 7.64
CA GLY A 46 16.31 4.30 8.78
C GLY A 46 15.40 4.40 10.00
N ASP A 47 15.28 5.61 10.55
CA ASP A 47 14.49 5.89 11.76
C ASP A 47 13.05 6.30 11.45
N GLU A 48 12.62 6.10 10.23
CA GLU A 48 11.28 6.44 9.76
C GLU A 48 10.22 5.70 10.58
N THR A 49 9.15 6.41 10.95
CA THR A 49 7.98 5.75 11.54
C THR A 49 7.20 5.01 10.44
N LEU A 50 6.33 4.12 10.84
CA LEU A 50 5.46 3.43 9.89
C LEU A 50 4.60 4.43 9.11
N GLN A 51 4.09 5.47 9.78
CA GLN A 51 3.28 6.52 9.16
C GLN A 51 4.10 7.30 8.12
N GLN A 52 5.31 7.67 8.47
CA GLN A 52 6.21 8.38 7.55
C GLN A 52 6.52 7.51 6.33
N CYS A 53 6.80 6.24 6.55
CA CYS A 53 7.04 5.29 5.47
C CYS A 53 5.85 5.17 4.54
N ALA A 54 4.66 5.00 5.09
CA ALA A 54 3.44 4.86 4.29
C ALA A 54 3.22 6.08 3.39
N LEU A 55 3.40 7.28 3.93
CA LEU A 55 3.23 8.52 3.15
C LEU A 55 4.33 8.70 2.10
N ARG A 56 5.57 8.42 2.47
CA ARG A 56 6.70 8.54 1.54
C ARG A 56 6.56 7.57 0.36
N GLU A 57 6.30 6.30 0.65
CA GLU A 57 6.16 5.28 -0.40
C GLU A 57 4.98 5.58 -1.31
N THR A 58 3.87 6.04 -0.77
CA THR A 58 2.72 6.44 -1.57
C THR A 58 3.09 7.58 -2.52
N LYS A 59 3.81 8.58 -2.02
CA LYS A 59 4.26 9.70 -2.85
C LYS A 59 5.22 9.26 -3.93
N GLU A 60 6.17 8.40 -3.59
CA GLU A 60 7.14 7.90 -4.58
C GLU A 60 6.45 7.13 -5.71
N GLU A 61 5.46 6.32 -5.39
CA GLU A 61 4.79 5.49 -6.39
C GLU A 61 3.70 6.22 -7.17
N THR A 62 3.07 7.23 -6.59
CA THR A 62 1.93 7.93 -7.21
C THR A 62 2.20 9.37 -7.59
N MET A 63 3.28 9.98 -7.08
CA MET A 63 3.57 11.41 -7.20
C MET A 63 2.48 12.28 -6.57
N ARG A 64 1.69 11.73 -5.68
CA ARG A 64 0.59 12.43 -5.03
C ARG A 64 0.89 12.68 -3.56
N ASP A 65 0.49 13.85 -3.08
CA ASP A 65 0.47 14.13 -1.66
C ASP A 65 -0.77 13.53 -1.06
N CYS A 66 -0.65 13.08 0.18
CA CYS A 66 -1.78 12.58 0.93
C CYS A 66 -1.55 12.78 2.41
N HIS A 67 -2.60 12.62 3.19
CA HIS A 67 -2.50 12.61 4.63
C HIS A 67 -3.23 11.39 5.18
N LEU A 68 -2.83 10.92 6.33
CA LEU A 68 -3.48 9.78 6.95
C LEU A 68 -4.86 10.16 7.46
N PHE A 69 -5.84 9.31 7.22
CA PHE A 69 -7.18 9.48 7.76
C PHE A 69 -7.16 9.33 9.29
N GLU A 70 -6.32 8.43 9.79
CA GLU A 70 -6.11 8.21 11.22
C GLU A 70 -4.69 7.66 11.44
N ASP A 71 -4.19 7.75 12.67
CA ASP A 71 -2.82 7.34 12.99
C ASP A 71 -2.61 5.82 13.08
N LYS A 72 -3.70 5.07 13.18
CA LYS A 72 -3.63 3.61 13.35
C LYS A 72 -3.71 2.91 12.01
N PRO A 73 -2.95 1.84 11.80
CA PRO A 73 -3.13 1.02 10.61
C PRO A 73 -4.47 0.31 10.66
N ILE A 74 -5.02 0.03 9.50
CA ILE A 74 -6.27 -0.74 9.40
C ILE A 74 -6.01 -2.24 9.45
N GLY A 75 -4.76 -2.63 9.33
CA GLY A 75 -4.37 -4.02 9.41
C GLY A 75 -2.92 -4.21 9.02
N VAL A 76 -2.46 -5.43 9.20
CA VAL A 76 -1.12 -5.85 8.85
C VAL A 76 -1.20 -7.11 8.01
N VAL A 77 -0.43 -7.12 6.93
CA VAL A 77 -0.26 -8.29 6.07
C VAL A 77 1.08 -8.91 6.39
N GLN A 78 1.10 -10.22 6.61
CA GLN A 78 2.32 -10.94 6.93
C GLN A 78 2.63 -11.95 5.85
N TYR A 79 3.90 -12.01 5.47
CA TYR A 79 4.38 -13.02 4.53
C TYR A 79 5.89 -13.19 4.70
N THR A 80 6.44 -14.18 4.01
CA THR A 80 7.87 -14.46 4.06
C THR A 80 8.41 -14.58 2.64
N ASN A 81 9.56 -13.98 2.40
CA ASN A 81 10.28 -14.18 1.15
C ASN A 81 11.78 -14.23 1.41
N GLU A 82 12.56 -14.64 0.40
CA GLU A 82 14.00 -14.81 0.56
C GLU A 82 14.73 -13.51 0.86
N GLY A 83 14.32 -12.42 0.19
CA GLY A 83 15.02 -11.14 0.30
C GLY A 83 14.79 -10.45 1.63
N ASP A 84 13.55 -10.47 2.12
CA ASP A 84 13.12 -9.69 3.27
C ASP A 84 12.93 -10.51 4.54
N GLY A 85 12.91 -11.84 4.44
CA GLY A 85 12.59 -12.71 5.57
C GLY A 85 11.12 -12.63 5.93
N HIS A 86 10.81 -12.47 7.21
CA HIS A 86 9.46 -12.25 7.70
C HIS A 86 9.07 -10.79 7.49
N VAL A 87 8.01 -10.53 6.75
CA VAL A 87 7.55 -9.18 6.46
C VAL A 87 6.27 -8.88 7.22
N TYR A 88 6.25 -7.72 7.84
CA TYR A 88 5.06 -7.10 8.45
C TYR A 88 4.77 -5.85 7.65
N LEU A 89 3.70 -5.89 6.87
CA LEU A 89 3.29 -4.79 6.00
C LEU A 89 2.04 -4.13 6.59
N TYR A 90 2.21 -2.90 7.06
CA TYR A 90 1.15 -2.14 7.74
C TYR A 90 0.48 -1.21 6.75
N TYR A 91 -0.84 -1.30 6.63
CA TYR A 91 -1.60 -0.42 5.77
C TYR A 91 -2.41 0.59 6.56
N TYR A 92 -2.35 1.83 6.09
CA TYR A 92 -3.09 2.97 6.65
C TYR A 92 -4.08 3.47 5.63
N ILE A 93 -5.21 4.01 6.09
CA ILE A 93 -6.11 4.74 5.20
C ILE A 93 -5.55 6.15 5.03
N ALA A 94 -5.40 6.59 3.79
CA ALA A 94 -4.91 7.93 3.46
C ALA A 94 -5.86 8.62 2.49
N ILE A 95 -5.93 9.93 2.62
CA ILE A 95 -6.77 10.79 1.78
C ILE A 95 -5.87 11.53 0.80
N ASP A 96 -6.22 11.47 -0.47
CA ASP A 96 -5.48 12.13 -1.54
C ASP A 96 -5.63 13.65 -1.47
N ASP A 97 -4.50 14.35 -1.46
CA ASP A 97 -4.44 15.82 -1.46
C ASP A 97 -4.11 16.39 -2.83
N GLY A 98 -3.82 15.55 -3.79
CA GLY A 98 -3.55 15.96 -5.16
C GLY A 98 -2.14 15.68 -5.62
N LYS A 99 -1.92 15.86 -6.91
CA LYS A 99 -0.63 15.64 -7.54
C LYS A 99 0.26 16.87 -7.33
N THR A 100 1.44 16.66 -6.77
CA THR A 100 2.34 17.76 -6.41
C THR A 100 3.51 17.96 -7.33
N ASN A 101 3.67 17.11 -8.31
CA ASN A 101 4.90 17.06 -9.08
C ASN A 101 4.57 16.78 -10.54
N ASP A 102 5.06 17.62 -11.44
CA ASP A 102 4.83 17.52 -12.88
C ASP A 102 5.88 16.67 -13.59
N LYS A 103 6.77 16.02 -12.86
CA LYS A 103 7.74 15.13 -13.47
C LYS A 103 7.04 14.01 -14.21
N ILE A 104 7.50 13.79 -15.42
CA ILE A 104 7.06 12.64 -16.21
C ILE A 104 7.55 11.40 -15.50
N ARG A 105 6.66 10.45 -15.26
CA ARG A 105 7.04 9.17 -14.70
C ARG A 105 7.88 8.42 -15.71
N ASP A 106 8.87 7.71 -15.18
CA ASP A 106 9.65 6.77 -15.97
C ASP A 106 8.70 5.67 -16.46
N GLU A 107 8.65 5.46 -17.77
CA GLU A 107 7.77 4.44 -18.37
C GLU A 107 8.11 3.03 -17.91
N ASP A 108 9.33 2.81 -17.43
CA ASP A 108 9.76 1.52 -16.92
C ASP A 108 9.29 1.30 -15.46
N LYS A 109 8.67 2.28 -14.84
CA LYS A 109 8.16 2.17 -13.48
C LYS A 109 6.69 1.85 -13.45
N GLU A 110 6.27 1.32 -12.30
CA GLU A 110 4.88 1.01 -12.05
C GLU A 110 4.00 2.25 -12.21
N GLN A 111 2.78 2.04 -12.70
CA GLN A 111 1.81 3.10 -12.91
C GLN A 111 0.70 2.96 -11.90
N TYR A 112 0.13 4.07 -11.48
CA TYR A 112 -1.03 4.03 -10.61
C TYR A 112 -2.31 4.25 -11.41
N GLU A 113 -3.42 3.68 -10.91
CA GLU A 113 -4.74 3.81 -11.51
C GLU A 113 -5.79 3.91 -10.41
N TRP A 114 -6.90 4.54 -10.73
CA TRP A 114 -8.01 4.75 -9.80
C TRP A 114 -9.16 3.81 -10.14
N PHE A 115 -9.71 3.17 -9.11
CA PHE A 115 -10.80 2.21 -9.27
C PHE A 115 -11.95 2.50 -8.33
N ASP A 116 -13.17 2.18 -8.77
CA ASP A 116 -14.32 2.18 -7.89
C ASP A 116 -14.11 1.14 -6.78
N VAL A 117 -14.68 1.40 -5.62
CA VAL A 117 -14.47 0.54 -4.45
C VAL A 117 -14.86 -0.92 -4.73
N ASP A 118 -15.90 -1.14 -5.52
CA ASP A 118 -16.38 -2.49 -5.83
C ASP A 118 -15.50 -3.23 -6.83
N ASP A 119 -14.60 -2.53 -7.52
CA ASP A 119 -13.71 -3.15 -8.50
C ASP A 119 -12.34 -3.53 -7.90
N VAL A 120 -12.01 -3.01 -6.74
CA VAL A 120 -10.69 -3.19 -6.13
C VAL A 120 -10.37 -4.65 -5.87
N ARG A 121 -11.31 -5.38 -5.27
CA ARG A 121 -11.08 -6.78 -4.91
C ARG A 121 -10.64 -7.64 -6.09
N GLY A 122 -11.30 -7.45 -7.23
CA GLY A 122 -11.00 -8.23 -8.45
C GLY A 122 -9.66 -7.88 -9.09
N LYS A 123 -9.06 -6.76 -8.72
CA LYS A 123 -7.76 -6.33 -9.24
C LYS A 123 -6.59 -6.79 -8.37
N LEU A 124 -6.81 -6.97 -7.08
CA LEU A 124 -5.73 -7.33 -6.15
C LEU A 124 -5.19 -8.72 -6.46
N THR A 125 -3.87 -8.86 -6.38
CA THR A 125 -3.16 -10.07 -6.76
C THR A 125 -3.04 -11.08 -5.62
N PHE A 126 -2.72 -10.61 -4.42
CA PHE A 126 -2.37 -11.50 -3.31
C PHE A 126 -3.53 -11.72 -2.36
N GLN A 127 -3.76 -12.99 -2.01
CA GLN A 127 -4.89 -13.36 -1.17
C GLN A 127 -4.89 -12.68 0.19
N ASN A 128 -3.71 -12.53 0.82
CA ASN A 128 -3.63 -11.87 2.13
C ASN A 128 -4.02 -10.39 2.05
N THR A 129 -3.73 -9.73 0.94
CA THR A 129 -4.16 -8.35 0.71
C THR A 129 -5.67 -8.27 0.43
N ILE A 130 -6.19 -9.24 -0.31
CA ILE A 130 -7.63 -9.37 -0.54
C ILE A 130 -8.36 -9.55 0.80
N ASP A 131 -7.83 -10.38 1.67
CA ASP A 131 -8.41 -10.62 2.99
C ASP A 131 -8.44 -9.33 3.83
N LEU A 132 -7.37 -8.55 3.80
CA LEU A 132 -7.32 -7.25 4.47
C LEU A 132 -8.37 -6.31 3.89
N TRP A 133 -8.51 -6.28 2.57
CA TRP A 133 -9.52 -5.47 1.89
C TRP A 133 -10.93 -5.89 2.31
N ASP A 134 -11.22 -7.18 2.27
CA ASP A 134 -12.54 -7.72 2.64
C ASP A 134 -12.91 -7.38 4.09
N THR A 135 -11.93 -7.40 4.98
CA THR A 135 -12.14 -7.05 6.39
C THR A 135 -12.52 -5.58 6.57
N ASN A 136 -12.04 -4.71 5.68
CA ASN A 136 -12.14 -3.25 5.86
C ASN A 136 -13.06 -2.56 4.87
N ILE A 137 -13.61 -3.27 3.89
CA ILE A 137 -14.38 -2.65 2.79
C ILE A 137 -15.58 -1.84 3.29
N GLU A 138 -16.29 -2.34 4.27
CA GLU A 138 -17.47 -1.64 4.79
C GLU A 138 -17.09 -0.33 5.45
N ARG A 139 -15.99 -0.33 6.17
CA ARG A 139 -15.46 0.89 6.79
C ARG A 139 -15.04 1.90 5.72
N ILE A 140 -14.40 1.43 4.66
CA ILE A 140 -13.98 2.29 3.55
C ILE A 140 -15.19 2.90 2.86
N LYS A 141 -16.23 2.11 2.62
CA LYS A 141 -17.48 2.61 2.05
C LYS A 141 -18.11 3.69 2.93
N GLU A 142 -18.02 3.53 4.24
CA GLU A 142 -18.53 4.51 5.18
C GLU A 142 -17.78 5.83 5.10
N ILE A 143 -16.46 5.77 4.97
CA ILE A 143 -15.61 6.95 4.79
C ILE A 143 -15.95 7.67 3.49
N LEU A 144 -16.28 6.93 2.45
CA LEU A 144 -16.59 7.48 1.12
C LEU A 144 -17.97 8.13 1.01
N LYS A 145 -18.81 7.97 1.99
CA LYS A 145 -20.16 8.55 1.95
C LYS A 145 -20.15 10.08 1.93
#